data_f692737a9f74447c4ad6b1721988ad69
#
_entry.id   f692737a9f74447c4ad6b1721988ad69
#
_cell.length_a   1.000
_cell.length_b   1.000
_cell.length_c   1.000
_cell.angle_alpha   90.00
_cell.angle_beta   90.00
_cell.angle_gamma   90.00
#
_symmetry.space_group_name_H-M   'P 1'
#
loop_
_entity.id
_entity.type
_entity.pdbx_description
1 polymer ?
#
loop_
_entity_poly.entity_id
_entity_poly.type
_entity_poly.pdbx_seq_one_letter_code
_entity_poly.pdbx_strand_id
1 'polypeptide(L)'
;MNKVKLIYNPKSGNEKSSENLDKIISIHQSHGLIVDPFRLQEDANIKDALITIKEEYKYILIMGGDGTLNSVVNELKKNNIDIPVAVIPAGTANDFSNYIGMPEDIEKACLQIINSSVKYMDLGQINDSYFTNLVSTGFFANPYKAAEDDSKAKVGRMAYMFNGITQIKNIQYYNFNIKSKEFSYDGDLYGVIVLNGKTIANVELAPDASAADGYLDVLIIKDKVLESKFQNLITLITEGKFEKLEGIEHFTTSRLYIECKEQPLSDIDGERGPKLPVEIRCIPGALRVLGVNKNF
;
A
#
# COMPACT_ATOMS: atom_id res chain seq x y z
N MET A 1 22.10 0.59 24.27
CA MET A 1 22.08 1.81 23.44
C MET A 1 20.80 1.82 22.63
N ASN A 2 20.20 2.99 22.40
CA ASN A 2 18.95 3.09 21.66
C ASN A 2 19.24 3.28 20.17
N LYS A 3 19.24 2.20 19.39
CA LYS A 3 19.53 2.23 17.96
C LYS A 3 18.24 2.31 17.12
N VAL A 4 18.35 2.94 15.98
CA VAL A 4 17.32 3.03 14.94
C VAL A 4 17.94 2.53 13.62
N LYS A 5 17.35 1.52 13.01
CA LYS A 5 17.77 1.05 11.69
C LYS A 5 17.11 1.94 10.65
N LEU A 6 17.88 2.72 9.91
CA LEU A 6 17.37 3.51 8.80
C LEU A 6 17.58 2.72 7.49
N ILE A 7 16.49 2.34 6.85
CA ILE A 7 16.50 1.75 5.50
C ILE A 7 16.03 2.82 4.53
N TYR A 8 16.87 3.20 3.57
CA TYR A 8 16.53 4.25 2.64
C TYR A 8 16.81 3.88 1.19
N ASN A 9 15.88 4.30 0.32
CA ASN A 9 16.01 4.12 -1.12
C ASN A 9 16.45 5.43 -1.77
N PRO A 10 17.68 5.53 -2.28
CA PRO A 10 18.18 6.78 -2.89
C PRO A 10 17.47 7.14 -4.20
N LYS A 11 16.76 6.17 -4.83
CA LYS A 11 15.95 6.39 -6.04
C LYS A 11 14.53 6.87 -5.73
N SER A 12 14.11 6.85 -4.46
CA SER A 12 12.82 7.37 -4.04
C SER A 12 12.90 8.88 -3.88
N GLY A 13 12.02 9.62 -4.55
CA GLY A 13 11.92 11.08 -4.44
C GLY A 13 12.93 11.86 -5.28
N ASN A 14 12.90 13.18 -5.14
CA ASN A 14 13.76 14.11 -5.87
C ASN A 14 15.16 14.14 -5.23
N GLU A 15 16.11 13.38 -5.70
CA GLU A 15 17.59 13.43 -5.52
C GLU A 15 18.23 14.07 -4.24
N LYS A 16 17.42 14.53 -3.27
CA LYS A 16 17.84 15.15 -2.00
C LYS A 16 18.09 14.17 -0.87
N SER A 17 18.21 12.87 -1.18
CA SER A 17 18.32 11.83 -0.15
C SER A 17 19.55 11.98 0.76
N SER A 18 20.66 12.56 0.30
CA SER A 18 21.87 12.77 1.10
C SER A 18 21.73 13.91 2.13
N GLU A 19 21.11 15.03 1.75
CA GLU A 19 20.83 16.15 2.66
C GLU A 19 19.82 15.75 3.73
N ASN A 20 18.81 14.96 3.34
CA ASN A 20 17.80 14.42 4.24
C ASN A 20 18.41 13.45 5.26
N LEU A 21 19.40 12.65 4.85
CA LEU A 21 20.08 11.69 5.72
C LEU A 21 20.78 12.37 6.89
N ASP A 22 21.55 13.43 6.64
CA ASP A 22 22.25 14.17 7.68
C ASP A 22 21.26 14.81 8.69
N LYS A 23 20.17 15.40 8.18
CA LYS A 23 19.12 15.98 9.02
C LYS A 23 18.45 14.92 9.91
N ILE A 24 18.12 13.74 9.36
CA ILE A 24 17.53 12.63 10.13
C ILE A 24 18.47 12.17 11.22
N ILE A 25 19.77 11.97 10.91
CA ILE A 25 20.77 11.55 11.89
C ILE A 25 20.91 12.57 13.01
N SER A 26 21.05 13.85 12.67
CA SER A 26 21.21 14.94 13.63
C SER A 26 20.03 15.02 14.61
N ILE A 27 18.78 14.95 14.09
CA ILE A 27 17.57 15.02 14.93
C ILE A 27 17.52 13.82 15.88
N HIS A 28 17.76 12.60 15.39
CA HIS A 28 17.72 11.40 16.22
C HIS A 28 18.82 11.45 17.31
N GLN A 29 20.03 11.86 16.95
CA GLN A 29 21.14 11.99 17.90
C GLN A 29 20.85 13.01 19.00
N SER A 30 20.23 14.14 18.69
CA SER A 30 19.84 15.14 19.70
C SER A 30 18.82 14.60 20.71
N HIS A 31 18.11 13.49 20.37
CA HIS A 31 17.19 12.78 21.25
C HIS A 31 17.77 11.46 21.82
N GLY A 32 19.09 11.30 21.76
CA GLY A 32 19.78 10.14 22.34
C GLY A 32 19.61 8.83 21.58
N LEU A 33 19.26 8.92 20.29
CA LEU A 33 19.11 7.77 19.38
C LEU A 33 20.30 7.70 18.42
N ILE A 34 20.81 6.49 18.17
CA ILE A 34 21.87 6.24 17.20
C ILE A 34 21.24 5.68 15.93
N VAL A 35 21.41 6.37 14.83
CA VAL A 35 20.93 5.93 13.52
C VAL A 35 21.98 5.02 12.87
N ASP A 36 21.57 3.84 12.44
CA ASP A 36 22.36 2.88 11.67
C ASP A 36 21.79 2.81 10.23
N PRO A 37 22.36 3.55 9.26
CA PRO A 37 21.82 3.65 7.92
C PRO A 37 22.16 2.42 7.07
N PHE A 38 21.16 1.95 6.31
CA PHE A 38 21.31 0.95 5.25
C PHE A 38 20.74 1.50 3.95
N ARG A 39 21.62 1.67 2.95
CA ARG A 39 21.26 2.18 1.63
C ARG A 39 20.82 1.04 0.72
N LEU A 40 19.59 1.09 0.22
CA LEU A 40 19.14 0.16 -0.80
C LEU A 40 19.86 0.43 -2.13
N GLN A 41 20.37 -0.64 -2.74
CA GLN A 41 20.99 -0.66 -4.06
C GLN A 41 20.16 -1.56 -4.96
N GLU A 42 20.45 -1.59 -6.26
CA GLU A 42 19.73 -2.46 -7.21
C GLU A 42 19.80 -3.95 -6.80
N ASP A 43 20.94 -4.37 -6.26
CA ASP A 43 21.20 -5.75 -5.85
C ASP A 43 21.13 -5.96 -4.33
N ALA A 44 20.86 -4.90 -3.53
CA ALA A 44 20.84 -5.02 -2.08
C ALA A 44 19.49 -5.60 -1.62
N ASN A 45 19.56 -6.75 -0.98
CA ASN A 45 18.40 -7.39 -0.40
C ASN A 45 18.04 -6.72 0.94
N ILE A 46 16.77 -6.36 1.15
CA ILE A 46 16.26 -5.84 2.42
C ILE A 46 16.58 -6.82 3.58
N LYS A 47 16.61 -8.13 3.31
CA LYS A 47 17.04 -9.14 4.26
C LYS A 47 18.40 -8.82 4.89
N ASP A 48 19.35 -8.28 4.11
CA ASP A 48 20.69 -7.95 4.63
C ASP A 48 20.65 -6.81 5.64
N ALA A 49 19.72 -5.84 5.45
CA ALA A 49 19.47 -4.80 6.43
C ALA A 49 18.91 -5.37 7.75
N LEU A 50 18.07 -6.41 7.66
CA LEU A 50 17.36 -6.99 8.80
C LEU A 50 18.19 -8.00 9.59
N ILE A 51 19.18 -8.67 8.98
CA ILE A 51 20.09 -9.62 9.67
C ILE A 51 20.81 -8.96 10.86
N THR A 52 21.04 -7.65 10.79
CA THR A 52 21.73 -6.89 11.84
C THR A 52 20.80 -6.43 12.96
N ILE A 53 19.48 -6.64 12.82
CA ILE A 53 18.50 -6.24 13.84
C ILE A 53 18.67 -7.11 15.08
N LYS A 54 18.89 -6.44 16.22
CA LYS A 54 19.05 -7.06 17.55
C LYS A 54 18.13 -6.32 18.54
N GLU A 55 18.01 -6.82 19.75
CA GLU A 55 17.21 -6.25 20.85
C GLU A 55 17.52 -4.77 21.17
N GLU A 56 18.71 -4.28 20.80
CA GLU A 56 19.10 -2.89 21.00
C GLU A 56 18.41 -1.89 20.04
N TYR A 57 17.76 -2.39 18.96
CA TYR A 57 17.03 -1.54 18.02
C TYR A 57 15.62 -1.25 18.53
N LYS A 58 15.28 0.02 18.57
CA LYS A 58 13.94 0.47 18.99
C LYS A 58 12.90 0.36 17.88
N TYR A 59 13.30 0.69 16.66
CA TYR A 59 12.44 0.63 15.48
C TYR A 59 13.26 0.67 14.19
N ILE A 60 12.59 0.33 13.10
CA ILE A 60 13.08 0.52 11.74
C ILE A 60 12.46 1.82 11.19
N LEU A 61 13.31 2.74 10.76
CA LEU A 61 12.92 3.94 10.05
C LEU A 61 13.08 3.70 8.55
N ILE A 62 12.00 3.85 7.80
CA ILE A 62 11.97 3.65 6.36
C ILE A 62 11.85 5.02 5.69
N MET A 63 12.85 5.42 4.93
CA MET A 63 12.76 6.59 4.05
C MET A 63 12.58 6.11 2.61
N GLY A 64 11.33 6.10 2.16
CA GLY A 64 10.93 5.55 0.87
C GLY A 64 9.47 5.78 0.56
N GLY A 65 8.99 5.22 -0.54
CA GLY A 65 7.57 5.15 -0.89
C GLY A 65 6.92 3.85 -0.45
N ASP A 66 5.65 3.66 -0.83
CA ASP A 66 4.82 2.50 -0.47
C ASP A 66 5.45 1.15 -0.84
N GLY A 67 6.09 1.06 -2.02
CA GLY A 67 6.80 -0.17 -2.43
C GLY A 67 7.99 -0.51 -1.52
N THR A 68 8.74 0.48 -1.01
CA THR A 68 9.83 0.23 -0.05
C THR A 68 9.27 -0.25 1.28
N LEU A 69 8.20 0.37 1.76
CA LEU A 69 7.50 -0.05 2.99
C LEU A 69 6.99 -1.48 2.84
N ASN A 70 6.28 -1.79 1.75
CA ASN A 70 5.72 -3.12 1.50
C ASN A 70 6.82 -4.20 1.50
N SER A 71 7.93 -3.94 0.83
CA SER A 71 9.06 -4.86 0.77
C SER A 71 9.68 -5.10 2.16
N VAL A 72 9.83 -4.05 2.99
CA VAL A 72 10.33 -4.19 4.37
C VAL A 72 9.35 -4.98 5.23
N VAL A 73 8.05 -4.68 5.15
CA VAL A 73 7.00 -5.37 5.90
C VAL A 73 6.97 -6.86 5.55
N ASN A 74 7.00 -7.21 4.26
CA ASN A 74 7.02 -8.60 3.83
C ASN A 74 8.25 -9.34 4.36
N GLU A 75 9.43 -8.74 4.31
CA GLU A 75 10.64 -9.37 4.81
C GLU A 75 10.64 -9.51 6.34
N LEU A 76 10.08 -8.55 7.09
CA LEU A 76 9.86 -8.66 8.53
C LEU A 76 8.96 -9.85 8.88
N LYS A 77 7.82 -9.97 8.18
CA LYS A 77 6.86 -11.06 8.40
C LYS A 77 7.44 -12.42 8.05
N LYS A 78 8.13 -12.53 6.93
CA LYS A 78 8.79 -13.76 6.48
C LYS A 78 9.84 -14.28 7.46
N ASN A 79 10.54 -13.37 8.13
CA ASN A 79 11.59 -13.71 9.10
C ASN A 79 11.11 -13.68 10.56
N ASN A 80 9.81 -13.50 10.82
CA ASN A 80 9.21 -13.40 12.16
C ASN A 80 9.89 -12.33 13.04
N ILE A 81 10.27 -11.20 12.46
CA ILE A 81 10.87 -10.07 13.17
C ILE A 81 9.74 -9.12 13.61
N ASP A 82 9.52 -9.04 14.93
CA ASP A 82 8.55 -8.13 15.53
C ASP A 82 9.24 -6.88 16.08
N ILE A 83 9.35 -5.86 15.25
CA ILE A 83 9.90 -4.55 15.59
C ILE A 83 9.01 -3.44 15.06
N PRO A 84 8.80 -2.32 15.79
CA PRO A 84 8.05 -1.19 15.25
C PRO A 84 8.69 -0.63 13.98
N VAL A 85 7.85 -0.18 13.04
CA VAL A 85 8.28 0.57 11.85
C VAL A 85 7.82 2.01 11.93
N ALA A 86 8.58 2.90 11.31
CA ALA A 86 8.23 4.29 11.08
C ALA A 86 8.57 4.64 9.63
N VAL A 87 7.80 5.55 9.02
CA VAL A 87 7.98 5.91 7.62
C VAL A 87 8.17 7.40 7.46
N ILE A 88 9.22 7.80 6.77
CA ILE A 88 9.38 9.16 6.23
C ILE A 88 9.00 9.11 4.75
N PRO A 89 7.96 9.87 4.34
CA PRO A 89 7.49 9.84 2.96
C PRO A 89 8.56 10.36 2.00
N ALA A 90 8.97 9.52 1.05
CA ALA A 90 9.95 9.88 0.02
C ALA A 90 9.59 9.27 -1.35
N GLY A 91 8.39 8.74 -1.51
CA GLY A 91 7.86 8.23 -2.77
C GLY A 91 6.98 9.23 -3.49
N THR A 92 6.25 8.75 -4.51
CA THR A 92 5.33 9.57 -5.30
C THR A 92 3.93 9.65 -4.68
N ALA A 93 3.34 8.53 -4.29
CA ALA A 93 1.99 8.48 -3.71
C ALA A 93 2.03 8.61 -2.18
N ASN A 94 2.85 7.80 -1.52
CA ASN A 94 3.01 7.76 -0.06
C ASN A 94 1.66 7.53 0.66
N ASP A 95 0.80 6.68 0.08
CA ASP A 95 -0.56 6.43 0.56
C ASP A 95 -0.59 6.03 2.03
N PHE A 96 0.30 5.10 2.44
CA PHE A 96 0.40 4.68 3.83
C PHE A 96 0.81 5.83 4.76
N SER A 97 1.82 6.62 4.38
CA SER A 97 2.29 7.75 5.19
C SER A 97 1.23 8.83 5.33
N ASN A 98 0.48 9.11 4.25
CA ASN A 98 -0.62 10.06 4.26
C ASN A 98 -1.77 9.56 5.14
N TYR A 99 -2.08 8.26 5.05
CA TYR A 99 -3.12 7.62 5.86
C TYR A 99 -2.85 7.78 7.36
N ILE A 100 -1.60 7.60 7.82
CA ILE A 100 -1.23 7.77 9.23
C ILE A 100 -0.98 9.23 9.63
N GLY A 101 -1.14 10.19 8.71
CA GLY A 101 -0.94 11.62 8.97
C GLY A 101 0.52 12.02 9.16
N MET A 102 1.43 11.39 8.41
CA MET A 102 2.86 11.71 8.47
C MET A 102 3.17 12.99 7.69
N PRO A 103 3.87 13.98 8.30
CA PRO A 103 4.28 15.19 7.59
C PRO A 103 5.31 14.90 6.48
N GLU A 104 5.25 15.68 5.39
CA GLU A 104 6.27 15.65 4.34
C GLU A 104 7.59 16.31 4.79
N ASP A 105 7.52 17.28 5.72
CA ASP A 105 8.69 17.91 6.29
C ASP A 105 9.46 16.93 7.18
N ILE A 106 10.73 16.72 6.87
CA ILE A 106 11.61 15.73 7.52
C ILE A 106 11.72 15.95 9.03
N GLU A 107 11.86 17.21 9.46
CA GLU A 107 12.02 17.54 10.88
C GLU A 107 10.75 17.24 11.66
N LYS A 108 9.61 17.66 11.13
CA LYS A 108 8.30 17.38 11.72
C LYS A 108 8.03 15.87 11.75
N ALA A 109 8.35 15.15 10.68
CA ALA A 109 8.20 13.70 10.61
C ALA A 109 9.06 12.99 11.67
N CYS A 110 10.35 13.32 11.78
CA CYS A 110 11.24 12.77 12.79
C CYS A 110 10.74 13.04 14.21
N LEU A 111 10.30 14.27 14.50
CA LEU A 111 9.79 14.65 15.81
C LEU A 111 8.47 13.94 16.13
N GLN A 112 7.58 13.79 15.14
CA GLN A 112 6.33 13.02 15.30
C GLN A 112 6.63 11.56 15.63
N ILE A 113 7.57 10.92 14.93
CA ILE A 113 7.99 9.53 15.18
C ILE A 113 8.57 9.39 16.58
N ILE A 114 9.55 10.22 16.95
CA ILE A 114 10.29 10.15 18.23
C ILE A 114 9.33 10.33 19.42
N ASN A 115 8.34 11.22 19.30
CA ASN A 115 7.41 11.55 20.37
C ASN A 115 6.12 10.73 20.37
N SER A 116 5.96 9.77 19.43
CA SER A 116 4.77 8.92 19.35
C SER A 116 4.86 7.68 20.22
N SER A 117 3.72 7.11 20.53
CA SER A 117 3.60 5.73 21.02
C SER A 117 3.36 4.76 19.86
N VAL A 118 3.74 3.51 20.06
CA VAL A 118 3.43 2.42 19.10
C VAL A 118 1.94 2.24 18.97
N LYS A 119 1.46 2.19 17.73
CA LYS A 119 0.11 1.78 17.36
C LYS A 119 0.17 0.44 16.62
N TYR A 120 -0.89 -0.34 16.76
CA TYR A 120 -1.06 -1.59 16.05
C TYR A 120 -1.96 -1.35 14.85
N MET A 121 -1.51 -1.74 13.68
CA MET A 121 -2.26 -1.63 12.43
C MET A 121 -2.42 -3.00 11.79
N ASP A 122 -3.51 -3.16 11.09
CA ASP A 122 -3.81 -4.38 10.36
C ASP A 122 -2.93 -4.47 9.10
N LEU A 123 -2.70 -5.68 8.64
CA LEU A 123 -2.12 -5.97 7.33
C LEU A 123 -3.10 -6.84 6.54
N GLY A 124 -3.22 -6.55 5.27
CA GLY A 124 -3.81 -7.52 4.38
C GLY A 124 -2.79 -8.61 4.04
N GLN A 125 -3.24 -9.85 3.91
CA GLN A 125 -2.45 -10.98 3.43
C GLN A 125 -3.11 -11.56 2.18
N ILE A 126 -2.33 -11.77 1.13
CA ILE A 126 -2.73 -12.50 -0.08
C ILE A 126 -1.81 -13.71 -0.25
N ASN A 127 -2.35 -14.91 -0.09
CA ASN A 127 -1.57 -16.14 0.02
C ASN A 127 -0.43 -15.99 1.05
N ASP A 128 0.84 -16.03 0.62
CA ASP A 128 2.02 -15.88 1.48
C ASP A 128 2.61 -14.47 1.53
N SER A 129 2.01 -13.50 0.84
CA SER A 129 2.47 -12.12 0.77
C SER A 129 1.57 -11.17 1.57
N TYR A 130 2.14 -10.07 2.05
CA TYR A 130 1.40 -9.05 2.80
C TYR A 130 1.29 -7.76 1.98
N PHE A 131 0.21 -7.02 2.24
CA PHE A 131 0.03 -5.67 1.70
C PHE A 131 -0.36 -4.69 2.81
N THR A 132 0.09 -3.48 2.64
CA THR A 132 -0.16 -2.39 3.59
C THR A 132 -1.37 -1.56 3.17
N ASN A 133 -1.63 -1.45 1.86
CA ASN A 133 -2.66 -0.60 1.32
C ASN A 133 -3.71 -1.37 0.52
N LEU A 134 -3.35 -2.08 -0.55
CA LEU A 134 -4.35 -2.71 -1.41
C LEU A 134 -3.87 -3.93 -2.20
N VAL A 135 -4.88 -4.70 -2.63
CA VAL A 135 -4.76 -5.67 -3.73
C VAL A 135 -5.80 -5.36 -4.79
N SER A 136 -5.43 -5.43 -6.06
CA SER A 136 -6.38 -5.38 -7.17
C SER A 136 -6.24 -6.55 -8.11
N THR A 137 -7.31 -6.88 -8.85
CA THR A 137 -7.30 -7.95 -9.86
C THR A 137 -8.27 -7.67 -11.00
N GLY A 138 -8.15 -8.46 -12.07
CA GLY A 138 -8.90 -8.25 -13.30
C GLY A 138 -8.32 -7.09 -14.11
N PHE A 139 -9.18 -6.21 -14.59
CA PHE A 139 -8.79 -5.03 -15.36
C PHE A 139 -7.78 -4.15 -14.61
N PHE A 140 -7.96 -3.99 -13.30
CA PHE A 140 -7.16 -3.10 -12.45
C PHE A 140 -5.73 -3.61 -12.19
N ALA A 141 -5.49 -4.91 -12.33
CA ALA A 141 -4.17 -5.52 -12.14
C ALA A 141 -3.33 -5.62 -13.41
N ASN A 142 -3.82 -5.12 -14.55
CA ASN A 142 -3.14 -5.29 -15.84
C ASN A 142 -2.66 -3.96 -16.48
N PRO A 143 -1.94 -3.11 -15.76
CA PRO A 143 -1.38 -1.87 -16.31
C PRO A 143 -0.33 -2.12 -17.40
N TYR A 144 0.25 -3.34 -17.43
CA TYR A 144 1.31 -3.70 -18.38
C TYR A 144 0.84 -3.78 -19.83
N LYS A 145 -0.46 -4.00 -20.12
CA LYS A 145 -0.98 -3.98 -21.49
C LYS A 145 -1.24 -2.55 -22.01
N ALA A 146 -1.32 -1.57 -21.12
CA ALA A 146 -1.60 -0.18 -21.48
C ALA A 146 -0.34 0.70 -21.64
N ALA A 147 0.82 0.25 -21.15
CA ALA A 147 2.06 1.02 -21.16
C ALA A 147 3.13 0.32 -22.02
N GLU A 148 3.09 0.52 -23.32
CA GLU A 148 4.23 0.21 -24.21
C GLU A 148 5.34 1.30 -24.15
N ASP A 149 5.22 2.28 -23.23
CA ASP A 149 6.12 3.45 -23.17
C ASP A 149 6.81 3.57 -21.80
N ASP A 150 8.10 3.22 -21.75
CA ASP A 150 8.96 3.20 -20.54
C ASP A 150 9.06 4.57 -19.82
N SER A 151 8.72 5.67 -20.51
CA SER A 151 8.81 7.03 -19.95
C SER A 151 7.72 7.31 -18.88
N LYS A 152 6.64 6.53 -18.84
CA LYS A 152 5.49 6.69 -17.94
C LYS A 152 5.57 5.83 -16.67
N ALA A 153 6.57 4.97 -16.56
CA ALA A 153 6.80 4.11 -15.40
C ALA A 153 7.18 4.88 -14.11
N LYS A 154 7.46 6.19 -14.20
CA LYS A 154 7.81 7.06 -13.06
C LYS A 154 6.59 7.62 -12.32
N VAL A 155 5.41 7.58 -12.89
CA VAL A 155 4.15 7.87 -12.20
C VAL A 155 3.65 6.56 -11.64
N GLY A 156 3.48 6.44 -10.33
CA GLY A 156 3.06 5.20 -9.69
C GLY A 156 1.93 4.52 -10.47
N ARG A 157 2.02 3.21 -10.65
CA ARG A 157 1.16 2.41 -11.56
C ARG A 157 -0.33 2.68 -11.37
N MET A 158 -0.76 2.91 -10.15
CA MET A 158 -2.15 3.22 -9.82
C MET A 158 -2.56 4.62 -10.25
N ALA A 159 -1.70 5.64 -10.06
CA ALA A 159 -1.95 6.99 -10.58
C ALA A 159 -2.06 7.01 -12.10
N TYR A 160 -1.30 6.15 -12.80
CA TYR A 160 -1.43 5.96 -14.24
C TYR A 160 -2.76 5.30 -14.61
N MET A 161 -3.23 4.32 -13.84
CA MET A 161 -4.57 3.73 -14.03
C MET A 161 -5.66 4.80 -13.94
N PHE A 162 -5.65 5.61 -12.89
CA PHE A 162 -6.66 6.67 -12.71
C PHE A 162 -6.57 7.77 -13.77
N ASN A 163 -5.37 8.11 -14.23
CA ASN A 163 -5.17 9.12 -15.27
C ASN A 163 -5.25 8.56 -16.72
N GLY A 164 -4.97 7.28 -16.91
CA GLY A 164 -4.91 6.62 -18.23
C GLY A 164 -6.23 6.00 -18.71
N ILE A 165 -7.16 5.78 -17.81
CA ILE A 165 -8.45 5.12 -18.08
C ILE A 165 -9.32 5.88 -19.10
N THR A 166 -9.13 7.19 -19.25
CA THR A 166 -9.86 8.00 -20.25
C THR A 166 -9.59 7.61 -21.71
N GLN A 167 -8.60 6.75 -21.99
CA GLN A 167 -8.21 6.35 -23.35
C GLN A 167 -8.45 4.85 -23.67
N ILE A 168 -9.04 4.08 -22.75
CA ILE A 168 -9.20 2.65 -22.96
C ILE A 168 -10.40 2.35 -23.85
N LYS A 169 -10.13 1.87 -25.07
CA LYS A 169 -11.14 1.52 -26.06
C LYS A 169 -11.70 0.08 -25.94
N ASN A 170 -11.02 -0.80 -25.22
CA ASN A 170 -11.41 -2.21 -25.08
C ASN A 170 -11.27 -2.62 -23.62
N ILE A 171 -12.34 -2.48 -22.85
CA ILE A 171 -12.41 -2.96 -21.49
C ILE A 171 -12.73 -4.45 -21.51
N GLN A 172 -11.92 -5.26 -20.87
CA GLN A 172 -12.10 -6.70 -20.82
C GLN A 172 -12.82 -7.11 -19.55
N TYR A 173 -13.82 -7.97 -19.69
CA TYR A 173 -14.49 -8.65 -18.59
C TYR A 173 -13.74 -9.91 -18.22
N TYR A 174 -13.96 -10.32 -16.99
CA TYR A 174 -13.41 -11.53 -16.43
C TYR A 174 -14.48 -12.27 -15.66
N ASN A 175 -14.55 -13.60 -15.80
CA ASN A 175 -15.52 -14.42 -15.09
C ASN A 175 -15.00 -14.80 -13.71
N PHE A 176 -15.53 -14.10 -12.68
CA PHE A 176 -15.10 -14.24 -11.30
C PHE A 176 -16.05 -15.11 -10.48
N ASN A 177 -15.48 -15.89 -9.57
CA ASN A 177 -16.17 -16.51 -8.44
C ASN A 177 -15.55 -15.97 -7.15
N ILE A 178 -16.35 -15.24 -6.37
CA ILE A 178 -15.91 -14.53 -5.15
C ILE A 178 -16.69 -15.09 -3.98
N LYS A 179 -15.98 -15.43 -2.90
CA LYS A 179 -16.60 -15.99 -1.68
C LYS A 179 -16.03 -15.36 -0.43
N SER A 180 -16.91 -14.81 0.39
CA SER A 180 -16.65 -14.43 1.78
C SER A 180 -17.81 -14.88 2.66
N LYS A 181 -17.74 -14.61 3.94
CA LYS A 181 -18.87 -14.84 4.86
C LYS A 181 -20.02 -13.86 4.58
N GLU A 182 -19.68 -12.63 4.23
CA GLU A 182 -20.61 -11.52 4.09
C GLU A 182 -21.18 -11.42 2.68
N PHE A 183 -20.44 -11.92 1.67
CA PHE A 183 -20.81 -11.74 0.27
C PHE A 183 -20.35 -12.91 -0.59
N SER A 184 -21.16 -13.25 -1.61
CA SER A 184 -20.77 -14.19 -2.66
C SER A 184 -21.23 -13.70 -4.03
N TYR A 185 -20.40 -13.92 -5.05
CA TYR A 185 -20.70 -13.53 -6.42
C TYR A 185 -20.12 -14.54 -7.40
N ASP A 186 -20.87 -14.82 -8.46
CA ASP A 186 -20.44 -15.64 -9.60
C ASP A 186 -20.92 -14.96 -10.88
N GLY A 187 -19.98 -14.56 -11.75
CA GLY A 187 -20.32 -13.88 -12.99
C GLY A 187 -19.21 -12.95 -13.50
N ASP A 188 -19.57 -12.15 -14.50
CA ASP A 188 -18.64 -11.28 -15.19
C ASP A 188 -18.47 -9.93 -14.47
N LEU A 189 -17.22 -9.54 -14.27
CA LEU A 189 -16.81 -8.29 -13.63
C LEU A 189 -15.65 -7.66 -14.41
N TYR A 190 -15.45 -6.35 -14.24
CA TYR A 190 -14.21 -5.70 -14.67
C TYR A 190 -13.05 -6.06 -13.74
N GLY A 191 -13.30 -6.10 -12.45
CA GLY A 191 -12.29 -6.45 -11.48
C GLY A 191 -12.72 -6.19 -10.04
N VAL A 192 -11.80 -6.50 -9.15
CA VAL A 192 -11.97 -6.38 -7.70
C VAL A 192 -10.81 -5.58 -7.13
N ILE A 193 -11.11 -4.69 -6.20
CA ILE A 193 -10.13 -3.96 -5.39
C ILE A 193 -10.40 -4.30 -3.92
N VAL A 194 -9.36 -4.67 -3.20
CA VAL A 194 -9.41 -4.99 -1.76
C VAL A 194 -8.48 -4.03 -1.05
N LEU A 195 -9.00 -3.24 -0.13
CA LEU A 195 -8.31 -2.16 0.56
C LEU A 195 -8.10 -2.51 2.03
N ASN A 196 -6.92 -2.18 2.54
CA ASN A 196 -6.61 -2.12 3.97
C ASN A 196 -6.53 -0.65 4.44
N GLY A 197 -6.26 0.27 3.53
CA GLY A 197 -6.25 1.72 3.73
C GLY A 197 -7.40 2.42 3.02
N LYS A 198 -7.41 3.75 3.05
CA LYS A 198 -8.49 4.58 2.49
C LYS A 198 -8.24 5.01 1.05
N THR A 199 -6.97 5.15 0.66
CA THR A 199 -6.58 5.87 -0.56
C THR A 199 -5.79 5.01 -1.51
N ILE A 200 -5.90 5.35 -2.79
CA ILE A 200 -5.01 4.88 -3.86
C ILE A 200 -4.49 6.11 -4.59
N ALA A 201 -3.17 6.29 -4.62
CA ALA A 201 -2.52 7.43 -5.27
C ALA A 201 -3.16 8.78 -4.85
N ASN A 202 -3.41 8.95 -3.56
CA ASN A 202 -4.08 10.11 -2.94
C ASN A 202 -5.57 10.28 -3.32
N VAL A 203 -6.19 9.30 -3.97
CA VAL A 203 -7.63 9.27 -4.23
C VAL A 203 -8.31 8.42 -3.17
N GLU A 204 -9.24 9.01 -2.42
CA GLU A 204 -9.98 8.33 -1.36
C GLU A 204 -11.05 7.40 -1.98
N LEU A 205 -10.82 6.09 -1.86
CA LEU A 205 -11.71 5.05 -2.38
C LEU A 205 -12.65 4.47 -1.32
N ALA A 206 -12.23 4.41 -0.10
CA ALA A 206 -13.01 3.90 1.02
C ALA A 206 -12.87 4.86 2.21
N PRO A 207 -13.67 5.94 2.26
CA PRO A 207 -13.56 6.98 3.29
C PRO A 207 -13.67 6.43 4.71
N ASP A 208 -14.50 5.41 4.89
CA ASP A 208 -14.78 4.77 6.19
C ASP A 208 -13.83 3.62 6.51
N ALA A 209 -12.92 3.23 5.60
CA ALA A 209 -11.96 2.16 5.82
C ALA A 209 -11.05 2.45 7.02
N SER A 210 -10.69 1.42 7.76
CA SER A 210 -9.81 1.51 8.91
C SER A 210 -8.79 0.37 8.91
N ALA A 211 -7.52 0.68 8.88
CA ALA A 211 -6.47 -0.33 9.04
C ALA A 211 -6.25 -0.72 10.52
N ALA A 212 -7.29 -0.71 11.34
CA ALA A 212 -7.24 -1.08 12.76
C ALA A 212 -8.57 -1.66 13.29
N ASP A 213 -9.46 -2.16 12.42
CA ASP A 213 -10.77 -2.71 12.80
C ASP A 213 -10.91 -4.22 12.53
N GLY A 214 -9.87 -4.84 11.93
CA GLY A 214 -9.84 -6.27 11.62
C GLY A 214 -10.56 -6.64 10.33
N TYR A 215 -10.89 -5.68 9.47
CA TYR A 215 -11.59 -5.89 8.21
C TYR A 215 -10.84 -5.27 7.03
N LEU A 216 -11.17 -5.74 5.84
CA LEU A 216 -10.75 -5.20 4.55
C LEU A 216 -11.99 -4.70 3.82
N ASP A 217 -11.86 -3.57 3.15
CA ASP A 217 -12.89 -3.02 2.28
C ASP A 217 -12.78 -3.61 0.88
N VAL A 218 -13.86 -4.15 0.36
CA VAL A 218 -13.89 -4.82 -0.95
C VAL A 218 -14.80 -4.06 -1.89
N LEU A 219 -14.24 -3.62 -3.02
CA LEU A 219 -14.97 -3.00 -4.11
C LEU A 219 -15.04 -3.96 -5.30
N ILE A 220 -16.24 -4.32 -5.70
CA ILE A 220 -16.51 -5.13 -6.89
C ILE A 220 -17.08 -4.23 -7.97
N ILE A 221 -16.41 -4.18 -9.13
CA ILE A 221 -16.80 -3.31 -10.23
C ILE A 221 -17.44 -4.17 -11.32
N LYS A 222 -18.78 -4.07 -11.41
CA LYS A 222 -19.63 -4.77 -12.33
C LYS A 222 -19.72 -4.08 -13.69
N ASP A 223 -20.16 -4.82 -14.67
CA ASP A 223 -20.26 -4.53 -16.09
C ASP A 223 -20.87 -3.17 -16.48
N LYS A 224 -21.98 -2.77 -15.90
CA LYS A 224 -22.83 -1.69 -16.44
C LYS A 224 -22.33 -0.26 -16.23
N VAL A 225 -21.33 -0.04 -15.39
CA VAL A 225 -20.87 1.31 -14.98
C VAL A 225 -19.94 1.93 -16.00
N LEU A 226 -19.16 1.12 -16.68
CA LEU A 226 -18.03 1.62 -17.48
C LEU A 226 -18.41 1.99 -18.92
N GLU A 227 -19.43 1.40 -19.50
CA GLU A 227 -19.77 1.65 -20.92
C GLU A 227 -20.30 3.08 -21.19
N SER A 228 -21.01 3.69 -20.24
CA SER A 228 -21.67 4.97 -20.46
C SER A 228 -21.16 6.13 -19.59
N LYS A 229 -20.40 5.86 -18.54
CA LYS A 229 -20.09 6.84 -17.48
C LYS A 229 -18.68 6.76 -16.92
N PHE A 230 -17.72 6.25 -17.67
CA PHE A 230 -16.37 6.03 -17.16
C PHE A 230 -15.69 7.31 -16.63
N GLN A 231 -15.87 8.45 -17.29
CA GLN A 231 -15.39 9.74 -16.78
C GLN A 231 -16.09 10.13 -15.46
N ASN A 232 -17.36 9.75 -15.31
CA ASN A 232 -18.11 9.98 -14.07
C ASN A 232 -17.65 9.03 -12.96
N LEU A 233 -17.17 7.83 -13.28
CA LEU A 233 -16.63 6.88 -12.30
C LEU A 233 -15.43 7.48 -11.55
N ILE A 234 -14.48 8.06 -12.27
CA ILE A 234 -13.31 8.71 -11.64
C ILE A 234 -13.75 9.90 -10.77
N THR A 235 -14.65 10.73 -11.27
CA THR A 235 -15.15 11.88 -10.50
C THR A 235 -15.88 11.42 -9.24
N LEU A 236 -16.70 10.38 -9.34
CA LEU A 236 -17.44 9.85 -8.19
C LEU A 236 -16.53 9.08 -7.20
N ILE A 237 -15.51 8.42 -7.70
CA ILE A 237 -14.42 7.83 -6.91
C ILE A 237 -13.70 8.95 -6.15
N THR A 238 -13.27 10.01 -6.81
CA THR A 238 -12.58 11.14 -6.19
C THR A 238 -13.43 11.96 -5.25
N GLU A 239 -14.77 11.88 -5.37
CA GLU A 239 -15.72 12.53 -4.46
C GLU A 239 -16.20 11.65 -3.30
N GLY A 240 -15.67 10.42 -3.17
CA GLY A 240 -16.06 9.47 -2.10
C GLY A 240 -17.53 9.01 -2.18
N LYS A 241 -18.15 9.06 -3.36
CA LYS A 241 -19.59 8.77 -3.54
C LYS A 241 -19.87 7.40 -4.16
N PHE A 242 -19.09 6.38 -3.81
CA PHE A 242 -19.23 5.03 -4.41
C PHE A 242 -20.59 4.39 -4.20
N GLU A 243 -21.14 4.53 -3.01
CA GLU A 243 -22.41 3.91 -2.62
C GLU A 243 -23.59 4.29 -3.52
N LYS A 244 -23.43 5.33 -4.34
CA LYS A 244 -24.45 5.83 -5.27
C LYS A 244 -24.26 5.36 -6.70
N LEU A 245 -23.21 4.58 -6.97
CA LEU A 245 -22.93 4.10 -8.32
C LEU A 245 -23.59 2.75 -8.57
N GLU A 246 -24.59 2.74 -9.45
CA GLU A 246 -25.04 1.46 -10.04
C GLU A 246 -23.84 0.72 -10.63
N GLY A 247 -23.60 -0.52 -10.19
CA GLY A 247 -22.56 -1.39 -10.71
C GLY A 247 -21.27 -1.44 -9.91
N ILE A 248 -21.18 -0.72 -8.78
CA ILE A 248 -20.16 -0.96 -7.74
C ILE A 248 -20.85 -1.58 -6.52
N GLU A 249 -20.30 -2.68 -6.04
CA GLU A 249 -20.66 -3.26 -4.75
C GLU A 249 -19.52 -3.05 -3.76
N HIS A 250 -19.84 -2.56 -2.57
CA HIS A 250 -18.91 -2.39 -1.46
C HIS A 250 -19.37 -3.23 -0.29
N PHE A 251 -18.44 -3.95 0.33
CA PHE A 251 -18.63 -4.66 1.58
C PHE A 251 -17.30 -4.80 2.32
N THR A 252 -17.39 -5.08 3.63
CA THR A 252 -16.21 -5.35 4.46
C THR A 252 -16.15 -6.83 4.80
N THR A 253 -14.94 -7.39 4.87
CA THR A 253 -14.73 -8.78 5.27
C THR A 253 -13.35 -8.99 5.88
N SER A 254 -13.22 -9.98 6.76
CA SER A 254 -11.91 -10.40 7.28
C SER A 254 -11.23 -11.48 6.41
N ARG A 255 -11.98 -12.13 5.50
CA ARG A 255 -11.47 -13.21 4.64
C ARG A 255 -12.24 -13.29 3.34
N LEU A 256 -11.51 -13.35 2.24
CA LEU A 256 -12.03 -13.38 0.89
C LEU A 256 -11.29 -14.43 0.05
N TYR A 257 -12.03 -15.23 -0.71
CA TYR A 257 -11.49 -16.10 -1.76
C TYR A 257 -11.93 -15.58 -3.10
N ILE A 258 -10.97 -15.43 -4.03
CA ILE A 258 -11.21 -14.94 -5.38
C ILE A 258 -10.65 -15.96 -6.37
N GLU A 259 -11.51 -16.47 -7.23
CA GLU A 259 -11.17 -17.29 -8.36
C GLU A 259 -11.63 -16.60 -9.65
N CYS A 260 -10.92 -16.80 -10.75
CA CYS A 260 -11.27 -16.27 -12.05
C CYS A 260 -10.86 -17.24 -13.14
N LYS A 261 -11.76 -17.48 -14.09
CA LYS A 261 -11.57 -18.45 -15.18
C LYS A 261 -10.34 -18.10 -16.03
N GLU A 262 -10.11 -16.82 -16.30
CA GLU A 262 -9.01 -16.31 -17.12
C GLU A 262 -7.68 -16.21 -16.37
N GLN A 263 -7.70 -16.47 -15.07
CA GLN A 263 -6.52 -16.43 -14.18
C GLN A 263 -5.65 -15.18 -14.35
N PRO A 264 -6.21 -13.96 -14.27
CA PRO A 264 -5.41 -12.74 -14.34
C PRO A 264 -4.42 -12.69 -13.18
N LEU A 265 -3.40 -11.86 -13.35
CA LEU A 265 -2.51 -11.49 -12.23
C LEU A 265 -3.28 -10.65 -11.24
N SER A 266 -2.81 -10.63 -10.00
CA SER A 266 -3.13 -9.57 -9.04
C SER A 266 -2.02 -8.51 -9.03
N ASP A 267 -2.36 -7.35 -8.49
CA ASP A 267 -1.45 -6.27 -8.14
C ASP A 267 -1.48 -6.12 -6.62
N ILE A 268 -0.33 -5.98 -5.98
CA ILE A 268 -0.16 -5.84 -4.53
C ILE A 268 0.61 -4.54 -4.26
N ASP A 269 -0.03 -3.52 -3.69
CA ASP A 269 0.58 -2.21 -3.41
C ASP A 269 1.35 -1.62 -4.62
N GLY A 270 0.86 -1.86 -5.85
CA GLY A 270 1.50 -1.44 -7.09
C GLY A 270 2.55 -2.40 -7.67
N GLU A 271 2.79 -3.54 -7.03
CA GLU A 271 3.72 -4.57 -7.49
C GLU A 271 2.97 -5.81 -8.01
N ARG A 272 3.66 -6.57 -8.88
CA ARG A 272 3.06 -7.78 -9.45
C ARG A 272 2.82 -8.86 -8.40
N GLY A 273 1.57 -9.26 -8.23
CA GLY A 273 1.14 -10.32 -7.33
C GLY A 273 0.93 -11.68 -8.03
N PRO A 274 0.40 -12.68 -7.30
CA PRO A 274 0.10 -14.00 -7.81
C PRO A 274 -1.04 -14.00 -8.84
N LYS A 275 -1.10 -15.06 -9.63
CA LYS A 275 -2.30 -15.37 -10.44
C LYS A 275 -3.43 -15.87 -9.55
N LEU A 276 -4.66 -15.63 -9.97
CA LEU A 276 -5.80 -16.24 -9.33
C LEU A 276 -5.81 -17.79 -9.59
N PRO A 277 -6.35 -18.60 -8.66
CA PRO A 277 -7.11 -18.18 -7.46
C PRO A 277 -6.20 -17.69 -6.33
N VAL A 278 -6.77 -16.80 -5.47
CA VAL A 278 -6.08 -16.27 -4.28
C VAL A 278 -7.00 -16.28 -3.07
N GLU A 279 -6.41 -16.43 -1.91
CA GLU A 279 -7.04 -16.17 -0.63
C GLU A 279 -6.49 -14.86 -0.05
N ILE A 280 -7.39 -13.99 0.40
CA ILE A 280 -7.05 -12.70 1.00
C ILE A 280 -7.63 -12.68 2.42
N ARG A 281 -6.84 -12.20 3.38
CA ARG A 281 -7.25 -12.10 4.79
C ARG A 281 -6.79 -10.77 5.39
N CYS A 282 -7.57 -10.25 6.33
CA CYS A 282 -7.09 -9.26 7.27
C CYS A 282 -6.33 -9.97 8.40
N ILE A 283 -5.16 -9.46 8.76
CA ILE A 283 -4.37 -9.91 9.91
C ILE A 283 -4.36 -8.76 10.92
N PRO A 284 -5.25 -8.81 11.94
CA PRO A 284 -5.44 -7.70 12.86
C PRO A 284 -4.19 -7.39 13.68
N GLY A 285 -3.86 -6.10 13.82
CA GLY A 285 -2.76 -5.62 14.64
C GLY A 285 -1.38 -6.13 14.25
N ALA A 286 -1.24 -6.61 13.01
CA ALA A 286 -0.05 -7.31 12.57
C ALA A 286 1.18 -6.42 12.37
N LEU A 287 1.01 -5.10 12.28
CA LEU A 287 2.10 -4.15 12.10
C LEU A 287 2.15 -3.16 13.26
N ARG A 288 3.31 -3.03 13.88
CA ARG A 288 3.60 -2.04 14.91
C ARG A 288 4.13 -0.79 14.26
N VAL A 289 3.46 0.36 14.42
CA VAL A 289 3.77 1.61 13.71
C VAL A 289 4.03 2.74 14.70
N LEU A 290 5.07 3.53 14.44
CA LEU A 290 5.35 4.81 15.10
C LEU A 290 5.02 5.96 14.16
N GLY A 291 4.74 7.13 14.74
CA GLY A 291 4.45 8.34 13.98
C GLY A 291 2.98 8.47 13.55
N VAL A 292 2.11 7.61 14.03
CA VAL A 292 0.66 7.74 13.76
C VAL A 292 0.12 8.98 14.45
N ASN A 293 -0.60 9.83 13.71
CA ASN A 293 -1.19 11.05 14.26
C ASN A 293 -2.20 10.73 15.37
N LYS A 294 -2.30 11.63 16.37
CA LYS A 294 -3.20 11.44 17.52
C LYS A 294 -4.69 11.40 17.17
N ASN A 295 -5.04 11.91 15.99
CA ASN A 295 -6.42 11.94 15.48
C ASN A 295 -6.79 10.67 14.67
N PHE A 296 -5.98 9.64 14.75
CA PHE A 296 -6.14 8.36 14.09
C PHE A 296 -6.92 7.37 14.98
#